data_1100bd304149e209a4f6befba6a20701
#
_entry.id   1100bd304149e209a4f6befba6a20701
#
_cell.length_a   1.000
_cell.length_b   1.000
_cell.length_c   1.000
_cell.angle_alpha   90.00
_cell.angle_beta   90.00
_cell.angle_gamma   90.00
#
_symmetry.space_group_name_H-M   'P 1'
#
loop_
_entity.id
_entity.type
_entity.pdbx_description
1 polymer ?
#
loop_
_entity_poly.entity_id
_entity_poly.type
_entity_poly.pdbx_seq_one_letter_code
_entity_poly.pdbx_strand_id
1 'polypeptide(L)'
;MKLGFTKMQGAGNDFVVLDCTQQPFGLDSAQLRGIADRHRGVGCDQILVVERPRSAEADFRYRIFNADGGEVEQCGNGARCFVKFVHGRGMTGKREITVETLGGLIRPRLEGDGEVSVDMGVPTRPVVEKLSVGNRQVELTTLSIGNPHVVQFVPDVESAPVTAQGPLIEVHPRFPNRVNAGYAQVLERHAIALRVWERGAGETRSCGSGACAAVVAGISRNLLDSPVKVETRGGTLTIAWAGGENAVFMKGPAVTVFEGTLEL
;
A
#
# COMPACT_ATOMS: atom_id res chain seq x y z
N MET A 1 -31.01 -3.56 -0.55
CA MET A 1 -30.60 -2.14 -0.45
C MET A 1 -29.77 -1.81 -1.66
N LYS A 2 -30.02 -0.63 -2.33
CA LYS A 2 -29.17 -0.21 -3.47
C LYS A 2 -28.00 0.62 -2.93
N LEU A 3 -26.77 0.21 -3.25
CA LEU A 3 -25.55 0.85 -2.83
C LEU A 3 -24.67 1.20 -4.05
N GLY A 4 -24.43 2.49 -4.25
CA GLY A 4 -23.52 2.97 -5.30
C GLY A 4 -22.08 2.69 -4.92
N PHE A 5 -21.25 2.32 -5.89
CA PHE A 5 -19.82 2.12 -5.70
C PHE A 5 -19.00 2.68 -6.87
N THR A 6 -17.74 2.96 -6.58
CA THR A 6 -16.72 3.26 -7.59
C THR A 6 -15.61 2.22 -7.53
N LYS A 7 -15.34 1.54 -8.65
CA LYS A 7 -14.18 0.67 -8.78
C LYS A 7 -12.96 1.50 -9.12
N MET A 8 -11.92 1.36 -8.30
CA MET A 8 -10.65 2.09 -8.46
C MET A 8 -9.45 1.15 -8.35
N GLN A 9 -8.29 1.61 -8.81
CA GLN A 9 -7.03 0.93 -8.61
C GLN A 9 -5.89 1.95 -8.42
N GLY A 10 -4.88 1.54 -7.63
CA GLY A 10 -3.63 2.28 -7.43
C GLY A 10 -2.44 1.34 -7.57
N ALA A 11 -1.70 1.47 -8.69
CA ALA A 11 -0.60 0.57 -9.03
C ALA A 11 -0.97 -0.92 -8.98
N GLY A 12 -2.15 -1.28 -9.53
CA GLY A 12 -2.64 -2.66 -9.64
C GLY A 12 -3.26 -3.25 -8.38
N ASN A 13 -3.24 -2.55 -7.25
CA ASN A 13 -4.04 -2.87 -6.08
C ASN A 13 -5.43 -2.26 -6.28
N ASP A 14 -6.49 -3.07 -6.25
CA ASP A 14 -7.83 -2.65 -6.67
C ASP A 14 -8.82 -2.55 -5.51
N PHE A 15 -9.72 -1.58 -5.62
CA PHE A 15 -10.62 -1.16 -4.55
C PHE A 15 -12.06 -1.02 -5.04
N VAL A 16 -13.00 -1.33 -4.16
CA VAL A 16 -14.38 -0.86 -4.21
C VAL A 16 -14.52 0.29 -3.22
N VAL A 17 -14.85 1.50 -3.71
CA VAL A 17 -15.01 2.70 -2.89
C VAL A 17 -16.48 2.98 -2.68
N LEU A 18 -16.90 3.13 -1.42
CA LEU A 18 -18.26 3.39 -0.98
C LEU A 18 -18.35 4.77 -0.35
N ASP A 19 -19.26 5.61 -0.84
CA ASP A 19 -19.59 6.90 -0.23
C ASP A 19 -20.64 6.73 0.87
N CYS A 20 -20.21 6.87 2.12
CA CYS A 20 -21.07 6.85 3.29
C CYS A 20 -21.10 8.21 4.02
N THR A 21 -20.86 9.33 3.31
CA THR A 21 -20.90 10.68 3.89
C THR A 21 -22.32 11.16 4.15
N GLN A 22 -23.31 10.63 3.43
CA GLN A 22 -24.72 11.01 3.59
C GLN A 22 -25.55 9.97 4.35
N GLN A 23 -25.05 8.76 4.51
CA GLN A 23 -25.70 7.66 5.23
C GLN A 23 -24.68 6.90 6.05
N PRO A 24 -25.05 6.35 7.21
CA PRO A 24 -24.12 5.56 8.02
C PRO A 24 -23.70 4.28 7.29
N PHE A 25 -22.44 3.90 7.44
CA PHE A 25 -21.96 2.60 7.02
C PHE A 25 -22.55 1.51 7.90
N GLY A 26 -23.24 0.54 7.29
CA GLY A 26 -23.98 -0.50 8.01
C GLY A 26 -23.77 -1.91 7.46
N LEU A 27 -22.71 -2.14 6.65
CA LEU A 27 -22.42 -3.48 6.12
C LEU A 27 -21.68 -4.33 7.15
N ASP A 28 -22.09 -5.59 7.26
CA ASP A 28 -21.36 -6.59 8.05
C ASP A 28 -20.23 -7.26 7.25
N SER A 29 -19.41 -8.06 7.94
CA SER A 29 -18.27 -8.75 7.33
C SER A 29 -18.69 -9.76 6.26
N ALA A 30 -19.89 -10.32 6.31
CA ALA A 30 -20.37 -11.26 5.29
C ALA A 30 -20.73 -10.52 4.00
N GLN A 31 -21.38 -9.37 4.12
CA GLN A 31 -21.69 -8.49 2.98
C GLN A 31 -20.41 -7.93 2.34
N LEU A 32 -19.41 -7.53 3.15
CA LEU A 32 -18.11 -7.08 2.65
C LEU A 32 -17.39 -8.18 1.86
N ARG A 33 -17.36 -9.42 2.37
CA ARG A 33 -16.82 -10.57 1.63
C ARG A 33 -17.56 -10.80 0.33
N GLY A 34 -18.89 -10.66 0.33
CA GLY A 34 -19.70 -10.80 -0.88
C GLY A 34 -19.35 -9.76 -1.95
N ILE A 35 -19.14 -8.50 -1.56
CA ILE A 35 -18.71 -7.42 -2.47
C ILE A 35 -17.31 -7.70 -3.02
N ALA A 36 -16.39 -8.16 -2.18
CA ALA A 36 -15.00 -8.40 -2.54
C ALA A 36 -14.79 -9.68 -3.39
N ASP A 37 -15.74 -10.60 -3.39
CA ASP A 37 -15.68 -11.86 -4.18
C ASP A 37 -15.58 -11.54 -5.67
N ARG A 38 -14.50 -12.02 -6.33
CA ARG A 38 -14.22 -11.74 -7.75
C ARG A 38 -15.12 -12.52 -8.72
N HIS A 39 -15.86 -13.52 -8.23
CA HIS A 39 -16.74 -14.37 -9.04
C HIS A 39 -18.23 -14.08 -8.81
N ARG A 40 -18.62 -13.56 -7.65
CA ARG A 40 -20.01 -13.36 -7.24
C ARG A 40 -20.34 -11.91 -6.94
N GLY A 41 -19.33 -11.08 -6.64
CA GLY A 41 -19.46 -9.67 -6.32
C GLY A 41 -18.81 -8.77 -7.37
N VAL A 42 -18.41 -7.59 -6.94
CA VAL A 42 -17.61 -6.65 -7.76
C VAL A 42 -16.18 -7.14 -7.91
N GLY A 43 -15.66 -7.80 -6.86
CA GLY A 43 -14.29 -8.26 -6.77
C GLY A 43 -13.31 -7.12 -6.48
N CYS A 44 -12.53 -7.24 -5.44
CA CYS A 44 -11.46 -6.29 -5.10
C CYS A 44 -10.51 -6.89 -4.07
N ASP A 45 -9.32 -6.28 -3.96
CA ASP A 45 -8.39 -6.58 -2.87
C ASP A 45 -8.89 -5.99 -1.54
N GLN A 46 -9.45 -4.77 -1.59
CA GLN A 46 -9.94 -4.06 -0.41
C GLN A 46 -11.16 -3.18 -0.72
N ILE A 47 -11.97 -2.92 0.31
CA ILE A 47 -13.11 -2.00 0.26
C ILE A 47 -12.73 -0.74 1.04
N LEU A 48 -12.92 0.42 0.42
CA LEU A 48 -12.71 1.74 1.02
C LEU A 48 -14.07 2.36 1.34
N VAL A 49 -14.22 2.84 2.57
CA VAL A 49 -15.45 3.54 2.99
C VAL A 49 -15.10 4.98 3.33
N VAL A 50 -15.75 5.91 2.67
CA VAL A 50 -15.61 7.35 2.88
C VAL A 50 -16.75 7.80 3.80
N GLU A 51 -16.43 8.33 4.97
CA GLU A 51 -17.37 8.79 5.98
C GLU A 51 -17.12 10.26 6.35
N ARG A 52 -18.08 10.88 7.03
CA ARG A 52 -17.86 12.16 7.71
C ARG A 52 -16.85 11.96 8.85
N PRO A 53 -15.97 12.95 9.10
CA PRO A 53 -15.01 12.84 10.19
C PRO A 53 -15.74 12.82 11.55
N ARG A 54 -15.10 12.21 12.54
CA ARG A 54 -15.52 12.27 13.95
C ARG A 54 -14.82 13.40 14.70
N SER A 55 -13.61 13.75 14.24
CA SER A 55 -12.81 14.85 14.77
C SER A 55 -13.02 16.13 13.93
N ALA A 56 -13.05 17.29 14.60
CA ALA A 56 -13.09 18.60 13.94
C ALA A 56 -11.77 18.93 13.19
N GLU A 57 -10.69 18.20 13.45
CA GLU A 57 -9.40 18.38 12.80
C GLU A 57 -9.31 17.68 11.43
N ALA A 58 -10.22 16.74 11.15
CA ALA A 58 -10.23 15.98 9.91
C ALA A 58 -11.28 16.49 8.92
N ASP A 59 -10.98 16.39 7.63
CA ASP A 59 -11.93 16.68 6.55
C ASP A 59 -12.86 15.49 6.28
N PHE A 60 -12.32 14.28 6.39
CA PHE A 60 -13.02 13.02 6.16
C PHE A 60 -12.53 11.96 7.13
N ARG A 61 -13.33 10.88 7.23
CA ARG A 61 -12.91 9.61 7.79
C ARG A 61 -12.83 8.55 6.68
N TYR A 62 -11.79 7.74 6.76
CA TYR A 62 -11.47 6.71 5.79
C TYR A 62 -11.30 5.38 6.50
N ARG A 63 -12.10 4.39 6.11
CA ARG A 63 -12.02 3.03 6.62
C ARG A 63 -11.66 2.07 5.51
N ILE A 64 -10.90 1.05 5.84
CA ILE A 64 -10.43 0.04 4.90
C ILE A 64 -10.75 -1.34 5.43
N PHE A 65 -11.29 -2.17 4.55
CA PHE A 65 -11.58 -3.56 4.85
C PHE A 65 -10.88 -4.45 3.81
N ASN A 66 -10.22 -5.51 4.28
CA ASN A 66 -9.70 -6.54 3.40
C ASN A 66 -10.84 -7.37 2.78
N ALA A 67 -10.53 -8.19 1.77
CA ALA A 67 -11.49 -9.07 1.12
C ALA A 67 -12.13 -10.10 2.07
N ASP A 68 -11.52 -10.39 3.23
CA ASP A 68 -12.07 -11.25 4.29
C ASP A 68 -13.10 -10.52 5.18
N GLY A 69 -13.30 -9.22 4.98
CA GLY A 69 -14.18 -8.35 5.75
C GLY A 69 -13.58 -7.82 7.05
N GLY A 70 -12.29 -8.05 7.30
CA GLY A 70 -11.56 -7.47 8.44
C GLY A 70 -11.13 -6.03 8.17
N GLU A 71 -11.33 -5.12 9.15
CA GLU A 71 -10.87 -3.73 9.07
C GLU A 71 -9.36 -3.65 9.34
N VAL A 72 -8.66 -2.81 8.59
CA VAL A 72 -7.21 -2.58 8.71
C VAL A 72 -6.90 -1.10 8.94
N GLU A 73 -5.72 -0.83 9.52
CA GLU A 73 -5.34 0.51 10.00
C GLU A 73 -5.18 1.52 8.86
N GLN A 74 -4.43 1.16 7.81
CA GLN A 74 -4.20 2.00 6.63
C GLN A 74 -3.64 1.22 5.44
N CYS A 75 -3.79 1.81 4.24
CA CYS A 75 -3.19 1.34 3.01
C CYS A 75 -2.79 2.56 2.17
N GLY A 76 -1.51 2.72 1.85
CA GLY A 76 -1.02 3.85 1.06
C GLY A 76 -1.60 3.88 -0.36
N ASN A 77 -1.83 2.72 -0.98
CA ASN A 77 -2.49 2.63 -2.29
C ASN A 77 -3.96 3.08 -2.18
N GLY A 78 -4.65 2.66 -1.11
CA GLY A 78 -6.02 3.06 -0.82
C GLY A 78 -6.14 4.55 -0.52
N ALA A 79 -5.19 5.14 0.22
CA ALA A 79 -5.18 6.59 0.49
C ALA A 79 -5.11 7.41 -0.81
N ARG A 80 -4.36 6.95 -1.83
CA ARG A 80 -4.33 7.61 -3.14
C ARG A 80 -5.67 7.53 -3.86
N CYS A 81 -6.30 6.36 -3.88
CA CYS A 81 -7.64 6.18 -4.45
C CYS A 81 -8.68 7.03 -3.72
N PHE A 82 -8.61 7.09 -2.38
CA PHE A 82 -9.47 7.93 -1.58
C PHE A 82 -9.41 9.41 -2.00
N VAL A 83 -8.19 9.98 -2.11
CA VAL A 83 -8.01 11.40 -2.52
C VAL A 83 -8.60 11.65 -3.90
N LYS A 84 -8.30 10.78 -4.87
CA LYS A 84 -8.85 10.90 -6.24
C LYS A 84 -10.37 10.80 -6.25
N PHE A 85 -10.94 9.93 -5.40
CA PHE A 85 -12.38 9.77 -5.28
C PHE A 85 -13.05 11.04 -4.77
N VAL A 86 -12.63 11.58 -3.62
CA VAL A 86 -13.28 12.76 -3.03
C VAL A 86 -13.11 14.02 -3.88
N HIS A 87 -11.97 14.16 -4.57
CA HIS A 87 -11.78 15.22 -5.56
C HIS A 87 -12.65 15.03 -6.80
N GLY A 88 -12.66 13.83 -7.38
CA GLY A 88 -13.45 13.52 -8.58
C GLY A 88 -14.95 13.69 -8.38
N ARG A 89 -15.44 13.49 -7.16
CA ARG A 89 -16.83 13.72 -6.74
C ARG A 89 -17.13 15.17 -6.36
N GLY A 90 -16.14 16.07 -6.40
CA GLY A 90 -16.31 17.46 -5.99
C GLY A 90 -16.61 17.65 -4.50
N MET A 91 -16.25 16.66 -3.65
CA MET A 91 -16.53 16.70 -2.20
C MET A 91 -15.58 17.67 -1.47
N THR A 92 -14.44 18.01 -2.08
CA THR A 92 -13.48 18.98 -1.56
C THR A 92 -12.70 19.65 -2.70
N GLY A 93 -12.31 20.91 -2.47
CA GLY A 93 -11.35 21.64 -3.33
C GLY A 93 -9.91 21.66 -2.77
N LYS A 94 -9.69 21.10 -1.57
CA LYS A 94 -8.38 21.09 -0.91
C LYS A 94 -7.45 20.10 -1.61
N ARG A 95 -6.24 20.51 -1.93
CA ARG A 95 -5.20 19.59 -2.47
C ARG A 95 -4.66 18.64 -1.40
N GLU A 96 -4.42 19.15 -0.19
CA GLU A 96 -4.05 18.35 0.98
C GLU A 96 -5.27 18.16 1.86
N ILE A 97 -5.57 16.92 2.21
CA ILE A 97 -6.76 16.53 2.93
C ILE A 97 -6.34 15.85 4.23
N THR A 98 -6.83 16.32 5.36
CA THR A 98 -6.64 15.64 6.65
C THR A 98 -7.67 14.55 6.80
N VAL A 99 -7.23 13.32 6.96
CA VAL A 99 -8.09 12.13 6.95
C VAL A 99 -7.89 11.32 8.21
N GLU A 100 -9.00 11.06 8.91
CA GLU A 100 -9.05 10.19 10.07
C GLU A 100 -9.07 8.73 9.62
N THR A 101 -8.12 7.93 10.11
CA THR A 101 -8.05 6.48 9.88
C THR A 101 -8.05 5.73 11.21
N LEU A 102 -8.13 4.40 11.18
CA LEU A 102 -7.97 3.58 12.38
C LEU A 102 -6.55 3.72 12.97
N GLY A 103 -5.55 3.97 12.14
CA GLY A 103 -4.14 4.19 12.54
C GLY A 103 -3.78 5.63 12.91
N GLY A 104 -4.74 6.57 12.92
CA GLY A 104 -4.52 7.98 13.22
C GLY A 104 -4.79 8.90 12.02
N LEU A 105 -4.33 10.15 12.12
CA LEU A 105 -4.51 11.14 11.07
C LEU A 105 -3.43 10.98 9.98
N ILE A 106 -3.86 11.00 8.73
CA ILE A 106 -2.98 11.07 7.56
C ILE A 106 -3.27 12.31 6.74
N ARG A 107 -2.30 12.80 5.97
CA ARG A 107 -2.43 14.00 5.13
C ARG A 107 -1.97 13.73 3.69
N PRO A 108 -2.71 12.91 2.95
CA PRO A 108 -2.41 12.69 1.54
C PRO A 108 -2.69 13.95 0.71
N ARG A 109 -1.91 14.13 -0.37
CA ARG A 109 -1.95 15.34 -1.20
C ARG A 109 -2.10 15.02 -2.68
N LEU A 110 -3.05 15.68 -3.34
CA LEU A 110 -3.18 15.67 -4.80
C LEU A 110 -2.14 16.58 -5.43
N GLU A 111 -1.25 16.01 -6.24
CA GLU A 111 -0.18 16.75 -6.93
C GLU A 111 -0.66 17.41 -8.23
N GLY A 112 0.19 18.29 -8.77
CA GLY A 112 -0.14 19.05 -9.98
C GLY A 112 -0.28 18.19 -11.25
N ASP A 113 0.37 17.02 -11.28
CA ASP A 113 0.29 16.04 -12.37
C ASP A 113 -0.87 15.03 -12.19
N GLY A 114 -1.66 15.19 -11.14
CA GLY A 114 -2.81 14.35 -10.86
C GLY A 114 -2.48 13.04 -10.14
N GLU A 115 -1.23 12.79 -9.78
CA GLU A 115 -0.85 11.73 -8.84
C GLU A 115 -1.11 12.15 -7.40
N VAL A 116 -0.98 11.23 -6.47
CA VAL A 116 -1.20 11.50 -5.04
C VAL A 116 0.04 11.13 -4.24
N SER A 117 0.50 12.06 -3.41
CA SER A 117 1.56 11.83 -2.42
C SER A 117 0.97 11.48 -1.07
N VAL A 118 1.61 10.51 -0.40
CA VAL A 118 1.25 10.02 0.94
C VAL A 118 2.50 10.00 1.79
N ASP A 119 2.40 10.58 3.00
CA ASP A 119 3.40 10.42 4.05
C ASP A 119 3.26 9.00 4.64
N MET A 120 4.32 8.21 4.52
CA MET A 120 4.37 6.82 4.99
C MET A 120 5.01 6.67 6.36
N GLY A 121 5.35 7.80 7.01
CA GLY A 121 5.99 7.87 8.32
C GLY A 121 7.51 7.69 8.28
N VAL A 122 8.09 7.74 9.47
CA VAL A 122 9.54 7.57 9.67
C VAL A 122 9.89 6.09 9.70
N PRO A 123 10.82 5.62 8.86
CA PRO A 123 11.24 4.22 8.88
C PRO A 123 12.06 3.91 10.13
N THR A 124 11.99 2.67 10.61
CA THR A 124 12.98 2.22 11.58
C THR A 124 14.37 2.15 10.93
N ARG A 125 15.42 2.26 11.73
CA ARG A 125 16.79 2.15 11.25
C ARG A 125 17.00 0.82 10.50
N PRO A 126 17.43 0.86 9.23
CA PRO A 126 17.71 -0.35 8.47
C PRO A 126 18.90 -1.13 9.04
N VAL A 127 18.78 -2.46 9.09
CA VAL A 127 19.83 -3.37 9.57
C VAL A 127 20.11 -4.41 8.52
N VAL A 128 21.37 -4.53 8.09
CA VAL A 128 21.80 -5.59 7.17
C VAL A 128 22.14 -6.84 7.99
N GLU A 129 21.54 -7.96 7.66
CA GLU A 129 21.77 -9.24 8.32
C GLU A 129 21.76 -10.42 7.33
N LYS A 130 22.31 -11.55 7.74
CA LYS A 130 22.22 -12.80 7.00
C LYS A 130 21.22 -13.73 7.63
N LEU A 131 20.31 -14.27 6.83
CA LEU A 131 19.24 -15.16 7.27
C LEU A 131 19.38 -16.53 6.58
N SER A 132 19.19 -17.60 7.34
CA SER A 132 19.15 -18.96 6.79
C SER A 132 17.74 -19.24 6.28
N VAL A 133 17.56 -19.28 4.95
CA VAL A 133 16.26 -19.55 4.30
C VAL A 133 16.35 -20.88 3.56
N GLY A 134 15.68 -21.90 4.10
CA GLY A 134 15.88 -23.28 3.65
C GLY A 134 17.36 -23.69 3.80
N ASN A 135 17.96 -24.12 2.72
CA ASN A 135 19.38 -24.56 2.68
C ASN A 135 20.35 -23.45 2.22
N ARG A 136 19.91 -22.20 2.18
CA ARG A 136 20.74 -21.08 1.69
C ARG A 136 20.83 -19.98 2.73
N GLN A 137 21.99 -19.32 2.76
CA GLN A 137 22.14 -18.05 3.45
C GLN A 137 21.82 -16.90 2.48
N VAL A 138 20.92 -15.99 2.86
CA VAL A 138 20.58 -14.79 2.10
C VAL A 138 20.92 -13.55 2.91
N GLU A 139 21.51 -12.57 2.26
CA GLU A 139 21.73 -11.25 2.84
C GLU A 139 20.47 -10.40 2.58
N LEU A 140 19.97 -9.77 3.62
CA LEU A 140 18.80 -8.93 3.53
C LEU A 140 18.92 -7.72 4.47
N THR A 141 18.14 -6.69 4.19
CA THR A 141 18.02 -5.51 5.04
C THR A 141 16.66 -5.54 5.72
N THR A 142 16.63 -5.49 7.04
CA THR A 142 15.41 -5.45 7.86
C THR A 142 15.09 -4.02 8.26
N LEU A 143 13.82 -3.65 8.18
CA LEU A 143 13.28 -2.36 8.64
C LEU A 143 11.76 -2.42 8.79
N SER A 144 11.16 -1.36 9.32
CA SER A 144 9.71 -1.19 9.36
C SER A 144 9.29 0.15 8.75
N ILE A 145 8.18 0.14 8.03
CA ILE A 145 7.42 1.30 7.55
C ILE A 145 6.00 1.18 8.12
N GLY A 146 5.89 1.27 9.45
CA GLY A 146 4.65 0.94 10.17
C GLY A 146 4.38 -0.57 10.28
N ASN A 147 4.90 -1.38 9.34
CA ASN A 147 4.86 -2.84 9.33
C ASN A 147 6.24 -3.41 8.96
N PRO A 148 6.56 -4.66 9.35
CA PRO A 148 7.89 -5.24 9.17
C PRO A 148 8.17 -5.62 7.72
N HIS A 149 9.37 -5.29 7.26
CA HIS A 149 9.90 -5.61 5.93
C HIS A 149 11.31 -6.18 5.98
N VAL A 150 11.59 -7.10 5.07
CA VAL A 150 12.96 -7.45 4.66
C VAL A 150 13.12 -7.19 3.17
N VAL A 151 14.31 -6.75 2.77
CA VAL A 151 14.63 -6.44 1.37
C VAL A 151 15.91 -7.18 1.00
N GLN A 152 15.83 -7.98 -0.06
CA GLN A 152 16.97 -8.57 -0.74
C GLN A 152 17.27 -7.79 -2.03
N PHE A 153 18.52 -7.43 -2.25
CA PHE A 153 18.96 -6.93 -3.57
C PHE A 153 19.38 -8.10 -4.43
N VAL A 154 18.75 -8.22 -5.60
CA VAL A 154 18.92 -9.33 -6.54
C VAL A 154 19.43 -8.82 -7.89
N PRO A 155 20.21 -9.60 -8.64
CA PRO A 155 20.71 -9.19 -9.96
C PRO A 155 19.61 -9.09 -11.02
N ASP A 156 18.54 -9.89 -10.88
CA ASP A 156 17.39 -9.91 -11.79
C ASP A 156 16.12 -10.25 -10.99
N VAL A 157 15.17 -9.34 -11.02
CA VAL A 157 13.93 -9.45 -10.23
C VAL A 157 12.96 -10.49 -10.81
N GLU A 158 13.00 -10.74 -12.12
CA GLU A 158 12.08 -11.70 -12.75
C GLU A 158 12.45 -13.14 -12.40
N SER A 159 13.75 -13.46 -12.34
CA SER A 159 14.25 -14.76 -11.91
C SER A 159 14.34 -14.94 -10.39
N ALA A 160 14.05 -13.89 -9.62
CA ALA A 160 14.08 -13.95 -8.15
C ALA A 160 13.09 -15.00 -7.61
N PRO A 161 13.50 -15.81 -6.60
CA PRO A 161 12.71 -16.93 -6.10
C PRO A 161 11.61 -16.49 -5.13
N VAL A 162 10.80 -15.47 -5.51
CA VAL A 162 9.80 -14.83 -4.64
C VAL A 162 8.81 -15.85 -4.06
N THR A 163 8.23 -16.69 -4.91
CA THR A 163 7.23 -17.69 -4.50
C THR A 163 7.82 -18.89 -3.74
N ALA A 164 9.12 -19.16 -3.91
CA ALA A 164 9.80 -20.25 -3.22
C ALA A 164 10.39 -19.81 -1.87
N GLN A 165 10.96 -18.62 -1.79
CA GLN A 165 11.59 -18.10 -0.57
C GLN A 165 10.67 -17.21 0.26
N GLY A 166 9.76 -16.47 -0.38
CA GLY A 166 8.86 -15.54 0.30
C GLY A 166 8.07 -16.19 1.46
N PRO A 167 7.41 -17.34 1.25
CA PRO A 167 6.71 -18.05 2.33
C PRO A 167 7.63 -18.45 3.50
N LEU A 168 8.86 -18.87 3.20
CA LEU A 168 9.83 -19.27 4.23
C LEU A 168 10.33 -18.08 5.04
N ILE A 169 10.52 -16.94 4.39
CA ILE A 169 10.94 -15.70 5.04
C ILE A 169 9.78 -15.13 5.88
N GLU A 170 8.56 -15.10 5.34
CA GLU A 170 7.37 -14.57 6.00
C GLU A 170 7.19 -15.14 7.40
N VAL A 171 7.34 -16.46 7.57
CA VAL A 171 7.11 -17.18 8.84
C VAL A 171 8.41 -17.54 9.56
N HIS A 172 9.54 -16.97 9.15
CA HIS A 172 10.83 -17.30 9.75
C HIS A 172 10.84 -16.94 11.25
N PRO A 173 11.41 -17.78 12.15
CA PRO A 173 11.43 -17.54 13.60
C PRO A 173 12.02 -16.18 14.02
N ARG A 174 12.88 -15.60 13.19
CA ARG A 174 13.43 -14.23 13.38
C ARG A 174 12.31 -13.17 13.41
N PHE A 175 11.14 -13.43 12.79
CA PHE A 175 10.03 -12.49 12.64
C PHE A 175 8.74 -13.05 13.26
N PRO A 176 8.57 -12.94 14.60
CA PRO A 176 7.44 -13.55 15.32
C PRO A 176 6.07 -13.02 14.87
N ASN A 177 6.03 -11.78 14.36
CA ASN A 177 4.82 -11.15 13.81
C ASN A 177 4.72 -11.30 12.29
N ARG A 178 5.49 -12.23 11.69
CA ARG A 178 5.69 -12.38 10.24
C ARG A 178 6.29 -11.11 9.61
N VAL A 179 6.66 -11.19 8.32
CA VAL A 179 7.33 -10.09 7.62
C VAL A 179 6.98 -10.10 6.14
N ASN A 180 6.98 -8.93 5.50
CA ASN A 180 6.92 -8.80 4.04
C ASN A 180 8.32 -8.98 3.46
N ALA A 181 8.48 -9.77 2.41
CA ALA A 181 9.76 -10.04 1.77
C ALA A 181 9.83 -9.38 0.38
N GLY A 182 10.65 -8.33 0.26
CA GLY A 182 10.90 -7.61 -0.98
C GLY A 182 12.16 -8.12 -1.68
N TYR A 183 12.08 -8.20 -3.02
CA TYR A 183 13.18 -8.55 -3.93
C TYR A 183 13.37 -7.38 -4.89
N ALA A 184 14.46 -6.64 -4.73
CA ALA A 184 14.73 -5.41 -5.46
C ALA A 184 15.93 -5.59 -6.41
N GLN A 185 15.75 -5.23 -7.66
CA GLN A 185 16.83 -5.10 -8.65
C GLN A 185 17.12 -3.62 -8.84
N VAL A 186 18.36 -3.22 -8.63
CA VAL A 186 18.81 -1.85 -8.96
C VAL A 186 18.97 -1.76 -10.48
N LEU A 187 18.17 -0.91 -11.11
CA LEU A 187 18.26 -0.60 -12.53
C LEU A 187 19.25 0.55 -12.76
N GLU A 188 19.10 1.60 -11.95
CA GLU A 188 19.98 2.76 -11.88
C GLU A 188 19.85 3.44 -10.51
N ARG A 189 20.65 4.47 -10.22
CA ARG A 189 20.62 5.12 -8.89
C ARG A 189 19.26 5.72 -8.50
N HIS A 190 18.40 6.02 -9.47
CA HIS A 190 17.06 6.58 -9.29
C HIS A 190 15.93 5.63 -9.74
N ALA A 191 16.25 4.34 -9.99
CA ALA A 191 15.24 3.37 -10.41
C ALA A 191 15.54 1.95 -9.92
N ILE A 192 14.50 1.26 -9.45
CA ILE A 192 14.52 -0.17 -9.12
C ILE A 192 13.31 -0.88 -9.72
N ALA A 193 13.47 -2.16 -10.01
CA ALA A 193 12.36 -3.09 -10.19
C ALA A 193 12.14 -3.87 -8.90
N LEU A 194 10.87 -4.10 -8.52
CA LEU A 194 10.52 -4.68 -7.23
C LEU A 194 9.41 -5.73 -7.34
N ARG A 195 9.61 -6.86 -6.69
CA ARG A 195 8.57 -7.85 -6.38
C ARG A 195 8.49 -8.06 -4.88
N VAL A 196 7.29 -8.28 -4.36
CA VAL A 196 7.06 -8.44 -2.92
C VAL A 196 6.17 -9.63 -2.64
N TRP A 197 6.62 -10.49 -1.72
CA TRP A 197 5.76 -11.44 -1.03
C TRP A 197 5.21 -10.77 0.21
N GLU A 198 3.92 -10.47 0.22
CA GLU A 198 3.27 -9.78 1.33
C GLU A 198 2.77 -10.74 2.40
N ARG A 199 2.90 -10.32 3.63
CA ARG A 199 2.45 -11.00 4.84
C ARG A 199 0.96 -11.33 4.78
N GLY A 200 0.63 -12.63 4.75
CA GLY A 200 -0.75 -13.12 4.71
C GLY A 200 -1.46 -13.03 3.36
N ALA A 201 -0.81 -12.45 2.33
CA ALA A 201 -1.42 -12.26 1.01
C ALA A 201 -0.67 -12.97 -0.11
N GLY A 202 0.62 -13.33 0.09
CA GLY A 202 1.45 -13.91 -0.94
C GLY A 202 2.06 -12.86 -1.87
N GLU A 203 2.49 -13.24 -3.07
CA GLU A 203 3.02 -12.29 -4.05
C GLU A 203 1.90 -11.42 -4.62
N THR A 204 2.02 -10.11 -4.41
CA THR A 204 1.06 -9.11 -4.91
C THR A 204 1.63 -8.32 -6.08
N ARG A 205 0.76 -7.60 -6.79
CA ARG A 205 1.17 -6.77 -7.92
C ARG A 205 1.93 -5.53 -7.48
N SER A 206 1.63 -4.97 -6.30
CA SER A 206 2.27 -3.76 -5.79
C SER A 206 2.04 -3.63 -4.28
N CYS A 207 3.13 -3.50 -3.55
CA CYS A 207 3.14 -3.22 -2.11
C CYS A 207 3.73 -1.82 -1.86
N GLY A 208 2.91 -0.86 -1.43
CA GLY A 208 3.36 0.52 -1.20
C GLY A 208 4.42 0.62 -0.10
N SER A 209 4.19 0.00 1.05
CA SER A 209 5.19 -0.02 2.15
C SER A 209 6.43 -0.83 1.77
N GLY A 210 6.29 -1.89 0.96
CA GLY A 210 7.40 -2.65 0.41
C GLY A 210 8.28 -1.82 -0.54
N ALA A 211 7.66 -0.97 -1.38
CA ALA A 211 8.39 -0.02 -2.23
C ALA A 211 9.18 1.00 -1.39
N CYS A 212 8.55 1.56 -0.35
CA CYS A 212 9.23 2.45 0.59
C CYS A 212 10.41 1.74 1.29
N ALA A 213 10.20 0.52 1.78
CA ALA A 213 11.23 -0.26 2.44
C ALA A 213 12.41 -0.56 1.51
N ALA A 214 12.15 -0.91 0.24
CA ALA A 214 13.19 -1.18 -0.75
C ALA A 214 14.06 0.05 -1.03
N VAL A 215 13.43 1.22 -1.16
CA VAL A 215 14.15 2.49 -1.39
C VAL A 215 14.96 2.90 -0.15
N VAL A 216 14.38 2.83 1.04
CA VAL A 216 15.09 3.13 2.30
C VAL A 216 16.28 2.20 2.49
N ALA A 217 16.12 0.89 2.24
CA ALA A 217 17.21 -0.09 2.26
C ALA A 217 18.31 0.25 1.26
N GLY A 218 17.94 0.62 0.03
CA GLY A 218 18.90 0.96 -1.03
C GLY A 218 19.68 2.24 -0.76
N ILE A 219 19.00 3.30 -0.28
CA ILE A 219 19.65 4.56 0.10
C ILE A 219 20.60 4.33 1.29
N SER A 220 20.16 3.58 2.31
CA SER A 220 21.00 3.30 3.48
C SER A 220 22.25 2.49 3.15
N ARG A 221 22.23 1.73 2.06
CA ARG A 221 23.36 0.96 1.51
C ARG A 221 24.15 1.70 0.43
N ASN A 222 23.84 2.98 0.18
CA ASN A 222 24.45 3.80 -0.88
C ASN A 222 24.32 3.21 -2.29
N LEU A 223 23.24 2.47 -2.53
CA LEU A 223 22.89 1.91 -3.84
C LEU A 223 21.98 2.84 -4.64
N LEU A 224 21.19 3.68 -3.95
CA LEU A 224 20.17 4.55 -4.54
C LEU A 224 20.29 5.98 -4.05
N ASP A 225 19.81 6.92 -4.88
CA ASP A 225 19.66 8.35 -4.57
C ASP A 225 18.19 8.78 -4.69
N SER A 226 17.69 9.50 -3.67
CA SER A 226 16.31 10.00 -3.65
C SER A 226 16.09 11.14 -4.66
N PRO A 227 14.93 11.23 -5.34
CA PRO A 227 13.83 10.27 -5.33
C PRO A 227 14.10 9.05 -6.23
N VAL A 228 13.40 7.94 -5.96
CA VAL A 228 13.56 6.67 -6.69
C VAL A 228 12.24 6.24 -7.32
N LYS A 229 12.25 5.90 -8.61
CA LYS A 229 11.16 5.21 -9.30
C LYS A 229 11.22 3.71 -8.96
N VAL A 230 10.10 3.18 -8.51
CA VAL A 230 9.94 1.75 -8.19
C VAL A 230 8.97 1.14 -9.18
N GLU A 231 9.50 0.33 -10.09
CA GLU A 231 8.71 -0.42 -11.05
C GLU A 231 8.20 -1.70 -10.39
N THR A 232 6.90 -1.87 -10.36
CA THR A 232 6.22 -3.06 -9.84
C THR A 232 5.38 -3.69 -10.93
N ARG A 233 4.91 -4.91 -10.77
CA ARG A 233 4.00 -5.56 -11.72
C ARG A 233 2.66 -4.85 -11.88
N GLY A 234 2.29 -4.00 -10.93
CA GLY A 234 1.03 -3.24 -10.94
C GLY A 234 1.16 -1.82 -11.45
N GLY A 235 2.37 -1.29 -11.58
CA GLY A 235 2.65 0.10 -11.99
C GLY A 235 3.87 0.68 -11.31
N THR A 236 4.12 1.96 -11.57
CA THR A 236 5.28 2.67 -11.05
C THR A 236 4.88 3.56 -9.87
N LEU A 237 5.70 3.55 -8.83
CA LEU A 237 5.63 4.44 -7.68
C LEU A 237 6.89 5.29 -7.64
N THR A 238 6.81 6.52 -7.12
CA THR A 238 7.97 7.35 -6.83
C THR A 238 8.10 7.48 -5.32
N ILE A 239 9.25 7.10 -4.79
CA ILE A 239 9.54 7.13 -3.36
C ILE A 239 10.63 8.15 -3.09
N ALA A 240 10.40 9.04 -2.13
CA ALA A 240 11.37 10.02 -1.68
C ALA A 240 11.67 9.85 -0.19
N TRP A 241 12.97 9.83 0.15
CA TRP A 241 13.45 9.80 1.53
C TRP A 241 14.76 10.56 1.65
N ALA A 242 14.80 11.52 2.58
CA ALA A 242 15.97 12.37 2.81
C ALA A 242 17.02 11.73 3.75
N GLY A 243 16.80 10.49 4.18
CA GLY A 243 17.69 9.81 5.14
C GLY A 243 17.37 10.11 6.61
N GLY A 244 18.01 9.36 7.51
CA GLY A 244 17.89 9.58 8.97
C GLY A 244 16.45 9.42 9.49
N GLU A 245 16.03 10.37 10.31
CA GLU A 245 14.72 10.41 10.97
C GLU A 245 13.65 11.13 10.13
N ASN A 246 13.89 11.35 8.84
CA ASN A 246 12.88 11.94 7.96
C ASN A 246 11.83 10.93 7.55
N ALA A 247 10.60 11.42 7.33
CA ALA A 247 9.51 10.61 6.79
C ALA A 247 9.79 10.17 5.35
N VAL A 248 9.25 9.02 4.98
CA VAL A 248 9.24 8.52 3.61
C VAL A 248 7.96 9.01 2.92
N PHE A 249 8.09 9.58 1.74
CA PHE A 249 6.97 9.98 0.91
C PHE A 249 6.82 9.03 -0.27
N MET A 250 5.60 8.56 -0.48
CA MET A 250 5.22 7.72 -1.62
C MET A 250 4.26 8.49 -2.52
N LYS A 251 4.61 8.65 -3.79
CA LYS A 251 3.78 9.23 -4.82
C LYS A 251 3.44 8.18 -5.88
N GLY A 252 2.20 8.23 -6.41
CA GLY A 252 1.80 7.33 -7.47
C GLY A 252 0.38 7.54 -7.98
N PRO A 253 -0.01 6.75 -8.99
CA PRO A 253 -1.30 6.89 -9.64
C PRO A 253 -2.44 6.36 -8.78
N ALA A 254 -3.63 6.89 -9.06
CA ALA A 254 -4.91 6.34 -8.67
C ALA A 254 -5.92 6.57 -9.79
N VAL A 255 -6.62 5.53 -10.21
CA VAL A 255 -7.45 5.53 -11.40
C VAL A 255 -8.84 5.00 -11.07
N THR A 256 -9.89 5.72 -11.50
CA THR A 256 -11.25 5.20 -11.54
C THR A 256 -11.38 4.26 -12.74
N VAL A 257 -11.86 3.04 -12.50
CA VAL A 257 -12.05 2.02 -13.54
C VAL A 257 -13.48 2.07 -14.07
N PHE A 258 -14.46 1.97 -13.18
CA PHE A 258 -15.89 2.09 -13.50
C PHE A 258 -16.70 2.41 -12.23
N GLU A 259 -17.97 2.74 -12.45
CA GLU A 259 -18.97 2.96 -11.38
C GLU A 259 -20.12 2.00 -11.58
N GLY A 260 -20.81 1.68 -10.48
CA GLY A 260 -21.96 0.78 -10.51
C GLY A 260 -22.83 0.88 -9.28
N THR A 261 -23.86 0.03 -9.26
CA THR A 261 -24.77 -0.11 -8.12
C THR A 261 -24.89 -1.58 -7.75
N LEU A 262 -24.79 -1.85 -6.46
CA LEU A 262 -25.03 -3.17 -5.87
C LEU A 262 -26.45 -3.26 -5.32
N GLU A 263 -27.07 -4.40 -5.47
CA GLU A 263 -28.29 -4.77 -4.73
C GLU A 263 -27.89 -5.78 -3.64
N LEU A 264 -28.01 -5.35 -2.38
CA LEU A 264 -27.66 -6.13 -1.17
C LEU A 264 -28.90 -6.50 -0.38
#